data_ff9775a5722d8328838451e3b7496280
#
_entry.id   ff9775a5722d8328838451e3b7496280
#
_cell.length_a   1.000
_cell.length_b   1.000
_cell.length_c   1.000
_cell.angle_alpha   90.00
_cell.angle_beta   90.00
_cell.angle_gamma   90.00
#
_symmetry.space_group_name_H-M   'P 1'
#
loop_
_entity.id
_entity.type
_entity.pdbx_description
1 polymer ?
#
loop_
_entity_poly.entity_id
_entity_poly.type
_entity_poly.pdbx_seq_one_letter_code
_entity_poly.pdbx_strand_id
1 'polypeptide(L)'
;MDSFMKRVLFLSGPVLTLALSGCLSEPSSDAKRPEKAAEPVTGQLALYRMYQVARSWAPDVEVLAMHSIHVTEVPDVVGSAGAWQATFISEMKNAARSYTYSVIEADPNLHLGVFAGQPESSTNGLTTPFLIATVKVDTNAAYKTALAKTSEAANEQKTHTISFLLDKQEKFTNPSWRVVWGESVGTAGLSAYIDASTGEYLATMH
;
A
#
# COMPACT_ATOMS: atom_id res chain seq x y z
N MET A 1 -12.92 -56.41 -57.15
CA MET A 1 -13.30 -55.75 -58.42
C MET A 1 -12.62 -54.38 -58.39
N ASP A 2 -11.54 -54.48 -58.99
CA ASP A 2 -10.95 -53.78 -60.17
C ASP A 2 -10.57 -52.32 -59.84
N SER A 3 -9.33 -52.09 -59.72
CA SER A 3 -8.32 -51.85 -60.76
C SER A 3 -8.45 -50.46 -61.37
N PHE A 4 -7.48 -49.57 -61.21
CA PHE A 4 -6.58 -49.24 -62.32
C PHE A 4 -5.49 -48.25 -61.89
N MET A 5 -4.32 -48.73 -62.01
CA MET A 5 -3.01 -48.07 -61.97
C MET A 5 -2.84 -47.15 -63.18
N LYS A 6 -2.30 -45.95 -63.04
CA LYS A 6 -1.46 -45.37 -64.10
C LYS A 6 -0.37 -44.45 -63.48
N ARG A 7 0.85 -44.92 -63.74
CA ARG A 7 2.11 -44.20 -63.65
C ARG A 7 2.21 -43.10 -64.71
N VAL A 8 2.73 -41.98 -64.46
CA VAL A 8 3.55 -41.21 -65.42
C VAL A 8 4.73 -40.57 -64.69
N LEU A 9 5.88 -40.67 -65.33
CA LEU A 9 7.26 -40.45 -64.99
C LEU A 9 7.74 -39.09 -65.54
N PHE A 10 8.86 -38.57 -64.97
CA PHE A 10 9.81 -37.54 -65.47
C PHE A 10 9.39 -36.06 -65.32
N LEU A 11 10.22 -35.18 -64.79
CA LEU A 11 11.59 -34.78 -65.19
C LEU A 11 12.30 -34.01 -64.08
N SER A 12 13.57 -34.29 -63.90
CA SER A 12 14.56 -33.61 -63.04
C SER A 12 14.97 -32.22 -63.61
N GLY A 13 15.07 -31.21 -62.72
CA GLY A 13 15.80 -29.99 -62.99
C GLY A 13 16.41 -29.44 -61.71
N PRO A 14 17.74 -29.22 -61.67
CA PRO A 14 18.35 -28.65 -60.49
C PRO A 14 18.14 -27.13 -60.46
N VAL A 15 17.44 -26.62 -59.48
CA VAL A 15 17.40 -25.18 -59.18
C VAL A 15 18.41 -24.88 -58.13
N LEU A 16 19.38 -24.11 -58.55
CA LEU A 16 20.46 -23.52 -57.79
C LEU A 16 19.87 -22.46 -56.79
N THR A 17 19.75 -22.79 -55.51
CA THR A 17 19.34 -21.83 -54.49
C THR A 17 20.53 -21.09 -53.98
N LEU A 18 20.65 -19.79 -54.34
CA LEU A 18 21.52 -18.83 -53.67
C LEU A 18 21.03 -18.64 -52.27
N ALA A 19 21.80 -19.07 -51.30
CA ALA A 19 21.60 -18.68 -49.89
C ALA A 19 22.09 -17.23 -49.66
N LEU A 20 21.15 -16.28 -49.65
CA LEU A 20 21.42 -14.97 -49.10
C LEU A 20 21.28 -15.07 -47.56
N SER A 21 22.41 -15.20 -46.89
CA SER A 21 22.51 -15.02 -45.44
C SER A 21 22.34 -13.55 -45.13
N GLY A 22 21.10 -13.09 -45.03
CA GLY A 22 20.75 -11.80 -44.43
C GLY A 22 20.79 -11.94 -42.91
N CYS A 23 21.89 -11.44 -42.31
CA CYS A 23 21.88 -11.13 -40.88
C CYS A 23 20.82 -10.03 -40.64
N LEU A 24 19.60 -10.40 -40.27
CA LEU A 24 18.71 -9.47 -39.59
C LEU A 24 19.27 -9.27 -38.18
N SER A 25 20.07 -8.22 -38.01
CA SER A 25 20.30 -7.64 -36.70
C SER A 25 18.96 -7.06 -36.24
N GLU A 26 18.26 -7.77 -35.39
CA GLU A 26 17.16 -7.17 -34.66
C GLU A 26 17.73 -6.00 -33.85
N PRO A 27 17.21 -4.79 -33.98
CA PRO A 27 17.55 -3.73 -33.07
C PRO A 27 17.00 -4.14 -31.70
N SER A 28 17.92 -4.47 -30.78
CA SER A 28 17.61 -4.60 -29.36
C SER A 28 17.07 -3.25 -28.90
N SER A 29 15.76 -3.08 -28.97
CA SER A 29 15.06 -1.95 -28.35
C SER A 29 14.95 -2.22 -26.85
N ASP A 30 16.06 -2.19 -26.13
CA ASP A 30 16.07 -1.89 -24.71
C ASP A 30 15.72 -0.40 -24.50
N ALA A 31 14.64 0.02 -25.09
CA ALA A 31 13.95 1.23 -24.66
C ALA A 31 13.31 0.88 -23.31
N LYS A 32 14.06 1.09 -22.21
CA LYS A 32 13.56 1.05 -20.84
C LYS A 32 12.25 1.84 -20.83
N ARG A 33 11.11 1.11 -20.77
CA ARG A 33 9.79 1.75 -20.67
C ARG A 33 9.91 2.75 -19.54
N PRO A 34 9.52 4.03 -19.70
CA PRO A 34 9.59 4.99 -18.61
C PRO A 34 8.87 4.38 -17.42
N GLU A 35 9.62 4.13 -16.36
CA GLU A 35 9.09 3.59 -15.10
C GLU A 35 8.09 4.61 -14.59
N LYS A 36 6.81 4.23 -14.54
CA LYS A 36 5.75 5.11 -14.04
C LYS A 36 6.13 5.48 -12.61
N ALA A 37 6.25 6.77 -12.33
CA ALA A 37 6.52 7.24 -10.98
C ALA A 37 5.54 6.59 -10.00
N ALA A 38 6.05 6.09 -8.89
CA ALA A 38 5.24 5.44 -7.88
C ALA A 38 4.21 6.45 -7.33
N GLU A 39 2.94 6.06 -7.31
CA GLU A 39 1.86 6.88 -6.79
C GLU A 39 1.59 6.50 -5.33
N PRO A 40 1.56 7.46 -4.39
CA PRO A 40 1.23 7.18 -3.00
C PRO A 40 -0.22 6.72 -2.89
N VAL A 41 -0.53 5.97 -1.84
CA VAL A 41 -1.85 5.41 -1.59
C VAL A 41 -2.45 5.92 -0.29
N THR A 42 -3.78 5.91 -0.21
CA THR A 42 -4.51 6.28 0.99
C THR A 42 -4.40 5.22 2.08
N GLY A 43 -4.64 5.62 3.33
CA GLY A 43 -4.54 4.71 4.47
C GLY A 43 -5.53 3.56 4.42
N GLN A 44 -6.76 3.80 4.00
CA GLN A 44 -7.78 2.74 3.91
C GLN A 44 -7.40 1.69 2.86
N LEU A 45 -6.88 2.11 1.69
CA LEU A 45 -6.43 1.18 0.67
C LEU A 45 -5.25 0.32 1.17
N ALA A 46 -4.25 0.95 1.79
CA ALA A 46 -3.11 0.23 2.34
C ALA A 46 -3.52 -0.74 3.44
N LEU A 47 -4.38 -0.31 4.37
CA LEU A 47 -4.92 -1.15 5.44
C LEU A 47 -5.63 -2.39 4.87
N TYR A 48 -6.47 -2.20 3.86
CA TYR A 48 -7.18 -3.31 3.23
C TYR A 48 -6.23 -4.31 2.56
N ARG A 49 -5.19 -3.83 1.87
CA ARG A 49 -4.15 -4.67 1.27
C ARG A 49 -3.42 -5.52 2.31
N MET A 50 -3.00 -4.90 3.41
CA MET A 50 -2.34 -5.60 4.51
C MET A 50 -3.28 -6.59 5.20
N TYR A 51 -4.54 -6.22 5.41
CA TYR A 51 -5.55 -7.10 6.02
C TYR A 51 -5.79 -8.37 5.19
N GLN A 52 -5.85 -8.29 3.87
CA GLN A 52 -5.99 -9.47 3.01
C GLN A 52 -4.87 -10.49 3.24
N VAL A 53 -3.63 -10.02 3.41
CA VAL A 53 -2.48 -10.88 3.70
C VAL A 53 -2.52 -11.38 5.15
N ALA A 54 -2.88 -10.51 6.10
CA ALA A 54 -2.98 -10.85 7.52
C ALA A 54 -3.99 -11.98 7.77
N ARG A 55 -5.12 -12.01 7.04
CA ARG A 55 -6.10 -13.10 7.11
C ARG A 55 -5.56 -14.47 6.72
N SER A 56 -4.51 -14.52 5.91
CA SER A 56 -3.82 -15.78 5.60
C SER A 56 -2.97 -16.29 6.77
N TRP A 57 -2.56 -15.40 7.66
CA TRP A 57 -1.86 -15.77 8.89
C TRP A 57 -2.82 -16.24 10.00
N ALA A 58 -3.93 -15.51 10.19
CA ALA A 58 -4.99 -15.91 11.12
C ALA A 58 -6.36 -15.36 10.66
N PRO A 59 -7.43 -16.17 10.71
CA PRO A 59 -8.76 -15.77 10.23
C PRO A 59 -9.46 -14.74 11.13
N ASP A 60 -9.06 -14.64 12.38
CA ASP A 60 -9.63 -13.81 13.46
C ASP A 60 -8.88 -12.49 13.66
N VAL A 61 -8.04 -12.07 12.70
CA VAL A 61 -7.25 -10.85 12.87
C VAL A 61 -8.10 -9.60 13.05
N GLU A 62 -7.75 -8.82 14.05
CA GLU A 62 -8.22 -7.47 14.28
C GLU A 62 -7.09 -6.46 14.11
N VAL A 63 -7.43 -5.22 13.80
CA VAL A 63 -6.46 -4.13 13.68
C VAL A 63 -6.12 -3.63 15.08
N LEU A 64 -4.85 -3.50 15.39
CA LEU A 64 -4.39 -2.89 16.64
C LEU A 64 -4.04 -1.41 16.44
N ALA A 65 -3.23 -1.14 15.42
CA ALA A 65 -2.83 0.22 15.05
C ALA A 65 -2.30 0.25 13.61
N MET A 66 -2.25 1.45 13.04
CA MET A 66 -1.63 1.72 11.74
C MET A 66 -1.02 3.11 11.72
N HIS A 67 0.05 3.30 10.95
CA HIS A 67 0.62 4.63 10.69
C HIS A 67 1.19 4.73 9.27
N SER A 68 1.28 5.98 8.78
CA SER A 68 1.96 6.30 7.54
C SER A 68 3.47 6.35 7.74
N ILE A 69 4.21 5.98 6.68
CA ILE A 69 5.66 6.11 6.61
C ILE A 69 5.98 7.06 5.45
N HIS A 70 6.72 8.13 5.76
CA HIS A 70 7.20 9.05 4.74
C HIS A 70 8.31 8.37 3.91
N VAL A 71 8.20 8.47 2.58
CA VAL A 71 9.16 7.91 1.62
C VAL A 71 9.55 9.04 0.67
N THR A 72 10.80 9.47 0.73
CA THR A 72 11.30 10.66 0.01
C THR A 72 11.21 10.54 -1.51
N GLU A 73 11.27 9.32 -2.03
CA GLU A 73 11.20 9.03 -3.47
C GLU A 73 9.78 9.04 -4.03
N VAL A 74 8.77 9.16 -3.16
CA VAL A 74 7.36 9.17 -3.54
C VAL A 74 6.79 10.56 -3.34
N PRO A 75 6.07 11.13 -4.33
CA PRO A 75 5.50 12.46 -4.22
C PRO A 75 4.57 12.59 -3.00
N ASP A 76 4.65 13.72 -2.31
CA ASP A 76 3.71 14.05 -1.24
C ASP A 76 2.33 14.38 -1.81
N VAL A 77 1.36 13.54 -1.49
CA VAL A 77 -0.05 13.74 -1.83
C VAL A 77 -0.87 13.71 -0.54
N VAL A 78 -1.59 14.76 -0.31
CA VAL A 78 -2.41 14.94 0.90
C VAL A 78 -3.36 13.74 1.10
N GLY A 79 -3.32 13.16 2.28
CA GLY A 79 -4.12 11.99 2.63
C GLY A 79 -3.57 10.66 2.10
N SER A 80 -2.39 10.66 1.49
CA SER A 80 -1.73 9.47 0.97
C SER A 80 -0.29 9.40 1.45
N ALA A 81 0.30 8.21 1.43
CA ALA A 81 1.71 8.01 1.74
C ALA A 81 2.33 6.96 0.83
N GLY A 82 3.65 7.01 0.68
CA GLY A 82 4.42 6.02 -0.09
C GLY A 82 4.49 4.66 0.59
N ALA A 83 4.40 4.63 1.92
CA ALA A 83 4.34 3.38 2.68
C ALA A 83 3.48 3.52 3.94
N TRP A 84 3.05 2.37 4.45
CA TRP A 84 2.19 2.23 5.62
C TRP A 84 2.59 1.00 6.43
N GLN A 85 2.48 1.09 7.74
CA GLN A 85 2.64 -0.07 8.62
C GLN A 85 1.39 -0.25 9.46
N ALA A 86 0.85 -1.48 9.51
CA ALA A 86 -0.25 -1.86 10.38
C ALA A 86 0.13 -3.06 11.23
N THR A 87 -0.32 -3.07 12.48
CA THR A 87 -0.20 -4.20 13.38
C THR A 87 -1.56 -4.84 13.54
N PHE A 88 -1.63 -6.15 13.30
CA PHE A 88 -2.81 -6.97 13.52
C PHE A 88 -2.57 -7.91 14.70
N ILE A 89 -3.63 -8.20 15.43
CA ILE A 89 -3.62 -9.15 16.55
C ILE A 89 -4.56 -10.32 16.24
N SER A 90 -4.21 -11.51 16.70
CA SER A 90 -5.04 -12.69 16.69
C SER A 90 -5.12 -13.27 18.09
N GLU A 91 -6.33 -13.36 18.63
CA GLU A 91 -6.58 -14.01 19.91
C GLU A 91 -6.30 -15.51 19.82
N MET A 92 -6.70 -16.15 18.72
CA MET A 92 -6.47 -17.59 18.49
C MET A 92 -4.98 -17.95 18.52
N LYS A 93 -4.12 -17.05 18.05
CA LYS A 93 -2.66 -17.26 18.05
C LYS A 93 -1.97 -16.66 19.28
N ASN A 94 -2.70 -15.88 20.09
CA ASN A 94 -2.15 -15.10 21.19
C ASN A 94 -0.90 -14.31 20.75
N ALA A 95 -0.99 -13.66 19.60
CA ALA A 95 0.15 -12.99 18.98
C ALA A 95 -0.31 -11.78 18.18
N ALA A 96 0.59 -10.79 18.07
CA ALA A 96 0.49 -9.68 17.15
C ALA A 96 1.51 -9.84 16.02
N ARG A 97 1.21 -9.26 14.85
CA ARG A 97 2.10 -9.26 13.70
C ARG A 97 1.99 -7.95 12.94
N SER A 98 3.12 -7.34 12.66
CA SER A 98 3.20 -6.12 11.86
C SER A 98 3.30 -6.46 10.37
N TYR A 99 2.65 -5.64 9.55
CA TYR A 99 2.69 -5.69 8.09
C TYR A 99 3.02 -4.31 7.57
N THR A 100 3.89 -4.26 6.58
CA THR A 100 4.24 -3.02 5.87
C THR A 100 3.75 -3.12 4.44
N TYR A 101 3.13 -2.05 3.94
CA TYR A 101 2.79 -1.89 2.53
C TYR A 101 3.61 -0.72 1.98
N SER A 102 4.29 -0.92 0.86
CA SER A 102 5.03 0.13 0.16
C SER A 102 4.70 0.14 -1.34
N VAL A 103 4.68 1.33 -1.94
CA VAL A 103 4.51 1.51 -3.39
C VAL A 103 5.81 1.42 -4.16
N ILE A 104 6.95 1.36 -3.46
CA ILE A 104 8.28 1.17 -4.03
C ILE A 104 9.08 0.16 -3.22
N GLU A 105 10.16 -0.33 -3.82
CA GLU A 105 11.25 -0.98 -3.10
C GLU A 105 12.18 0.12 -2.62
N ALA A 106 12.39 0.24 -1.30
CA ALA A 106 13.30 1.20 -0.70
C ALA A 106 14.12 0.55 0.41
N ASP A 107 15.40 0.87 0.43
CA ASP A 107 16.39 0.28 1.31
C ASP A 107 16.19 0.60 2.80
N PRO A 108 16.58 -0.28 3.69
CA PRO A 108 16.74 -1.74 3.57
C PRO A 108 15.48 -2.50 3.99
N ASN A 109 14.42 -1.82 4.43
CA ASN A 109 13.30 -2.43 5.16
C ASN A 109 11.93 -2.17 4.54
N LEU A 110 11.85 -1.47 3.40
CA LEU A 110 10.61 -1.21 2.69
C LEU A 110 10.58 -2.00 1.39
N HIS A 111 9.78 -3.06 1.36
CA HIS A 111 9.59 -3.91 0.19
C HIS A 111 8.33 -3.52 -0.56
N LEU A 112 8.41 -3.48 -1.89
CA LEU A 112 7.26 -3.22 -2.77
C LEU A 112 6.12 -4.21 -2.48
N GLY A 113 4.92 -3.70 -2.29
CA GLY A 113 3.75 -4.49 -1.93
C GLY A 113 3.63 -4.71 -0.43
N VAL A 114 3.05 -5.84 -0.01
CA VAL A 114 2.85 -6.16 1.41
C VAL A 114 3.93 -7.10 1.90
N PHE A 115 4.64 -6.68 2.91
CA PHE A 115 5.63 -7.47 3.64
C PHE A 115 5.15 -7.73 5.07
N ALA A 116 5.29 -8.97 5.54
CA ALA A 116 4.88 -9.40 6.87
C ALA A 116 6.10 -9.55 7.78
N GLY A 117 6.11 -8.86 8.90
CA GLY A 117 7.11 -9.02 9.96
C GLY A 117 7.00 -10.38 10.67
N GLN A 118 7.82 -10.61 11.67
CA GLN A 118 7.70 -11.80 12.52
C GLN A 118 6.54 -11.62 13.50
N PRO A 119 5.82 -12.71 13.84
CA PRO A 119 4.85 -12.66 14.92
C PRO A 119 5.55 -12.43 16.26
N GLU A 120 4.92 -11.61 17.10
CA GLU A 120 5.38 -11.31 18.45
C GLU A 120 4.29 -11.71 19.44
N SER A 121 4.66 -12.06 20.66
CA SER A 121 3.68 -12.32 21.71
C SER A 121 2.81 -11.09 21.91
N SER A 122 1.50 -11.30 22.01
CA SER A 122 0.58 -10.21 22.29
C SER A 122 0.92 -9.60 23.64
N THR A 123 1.42 -8.37 23.63
CA THR A 123 1.56 -7.57 24.85
C THR A 123 0.29 -6.75 25.01
N ASN A 124 -0.31 -6.78 26.18
CA ASN A 124 -1.43 -5.93 26.56
C ASN A 124 -0.97 -4.46 26.48
N GLY A 125 -1.15 -3.85 25.31
CA GLY A 125 -0.80 -2.45 25.06
C GLY A 125 -1.95 -1.52 25.44
N LEU A 126 -1.69 -0.23 25.36
CA LEU A 126 -2.66 0.84 25.62
C LEU A 126 -3.75 1.00 24.53
N THR A 127 -3.70 0.19 23.46
CA THR A 127 -4.63 0.26 22.32
C THR A 127 -5.56 -0.93 22.31
N THR A 128 -6.84 -0.66 22.08
CA THR A 128 -7.88 -1.68 21.97
C THR A 128 -7.97 -2.16 20.52
N PRO A 129 -7.95 -3.48 20.25
CA PRO A 129 -8.18 -4.02 18.92
C PRO A 129 -9.55 -3.62 18.36
N PHE A 130 -9.67 -3.54 17.04
CA PHE A 130 -10.93 -3.22 16.37
C PHE A 130 -11.04 -3.91 15.01
N LEU A 131 -12.29 -4.12 14.61
CA LEU A 131 -12.59 -4.72 13.31
C LEU A 131 -12.31 -3.73 12.17
N ILE A 132 -11.66 -4.17 11.12
CA ILE A 132 -11.40 -3.35 9.92
C ILE A 132 -12.68 -2.74 9.33
N ALA A 133 -13.81 -3.43 9.45
CA ALA A 133 -15.11 -2.96 8.97
C ALA A 133 -15.60 -1.66 9.64
N THR A 134 -15.02 -1.28 10.78
CA THR A 134 -15.33 -0.02 11.45
C THR A 134 -14.62 1.18 10.80
N VAL A 135 -13.59 0.95 9.98
CA VAL A 135 -12.86 2.01 9.27
C VAL A 135 -13.56 2.31 7.95
N LYS A 136 -14.46 3.30 7.96
CA LYS A 136 -15.26 3.70 6.80
C LYS A 136 -14.77 4.99 6.15
N VAL A 137 -14.01 5.78 6.88
CA VAL A 137 -13.48 7.08 6.44
C VAL A 137 -12.03 6.93 6.09
N ASP A 138 -11.65 7.37 4.89
CA ASP A 138 -10.27 7.31 4.43
C ASP A 138 -9.47 8.55 4.84
N THR A 139 -8.15 8.47 4.82
CA THR A 139 -7.21 9.50 5.26
C THR A 139 -7.38 10.84 4.55
N ASN A 140 -7.73 10.85 3.26
CA ASN A 140 -8.00 12.09 2.53
C ASN A 140 -9.25 12.83 3.06
N ALA A 141 -10.30 12.11 3.45
CA ALA A 141 -11.50 12.69 4.07
C ALA A 141 -11.21 13.13 5.50
N ALA A 142 -10.50 12.30 6.28
CA ALA A 142 -10.06 12.65 7.63
C ALA A 142 -9.23 13.94 7.65
N TYR A 143 -8.26 14.07 6.72
CA TYR A 143 -7.48 15.30 6.58
C TYR A 143 -8.34 16.52 6.29
N LYS A 144 -9.30 16.42 5.36
CA LYS A 144 -10.21 17.54 5.03
C LYS A 144 -11.00 18.00 6.25
N THR A 145 -11.54 17.05 7.03
CA THR A 145 -12.25 17.36 8.27
C THR A 145 -11.32 17.99 9.30
N ALA A 146 -10.13 17.45 9.50
CA ALA A 146 -9.12 17.98 10.40
C ALA A 146 -8.74 19.41 10.03
N LEU A 147 -8.40 19.67 8.76
CA LEU A 147 -8.02 20.99 8.27
C LEU A 147 -9.15 22.01 8.46
N ALA A 148 -10.40 21.65 8.20
CA ALA A 148 -11.55 22.54 8.39
C ALA A 148 -11.74 22.98 9.85
N LYS A 149 -11.29 22.18 10.82
CA LYS A 149 -11.40 22.45 12.25
C LYS A 149 -10.16 23.11 12.88
N THR A 150 -9.02 23.02 12.20
CA THR A 150 -7.72 23.49 12.72
C THR A 150 -7.03 24.45 11.76
N SER A 151 -7.76 25.10 10.85
CA SER A 151 -7.21 25.86 9.72
C SER A 151 -6.21 26.96 10.12
N GLU A 152 -6.43 27.67 11.21
CA GLU A 152 -5.51 28.70 11.69
C GLU A 152 -4.19 28.09 12.17
N ALA A 153 -4.26 27.12 13.07
CA ALA A 153 -3.09 26.43 13.60
C ALA A 153 -2.36 25.62 12.51
N ALA A 154 -3.11 25.00 11.58
CA ALA A 154 -2.54 24.27 10.46
C ALA A 154 -1.82 25.17 9.45
N ASN A 155 -2.26 26.41 9.29
CA ASN A 155 -1.58 27.39 8.43
C ASN A 155 -0.19 27.77 8.96
N GLU A 156 0.03 27.74 10.24
CA GLU A 156 1.34 27.93 10.86
C GLU A 156 2.29 26.76 10.61
N GLN A 157 1.72 25.56 10.32
CA GLN A 157 2.43 24.31 10.11
C GLN A 157 2.67 23.97 8.62
N LYS A 158 2.50 24.90 7.70
CA LYS A 158 2.52 24.67 6.22
C LYS A 158 3.77 23.97 5.66
N THR A 159 4.85 23.96 6.40
CA THR A 159 6.13 23.38 5.98
C THR A 159 6.35 21.94 6.49
N HIS A 160 5.39 21.39 7.23
CA HIS A 160 5.55 20.07 7.86
C HIS A 160 4.89 18.97 7.03
N THR A 161 5.54 17.82 7.02
CA THR A 161 4.96 16.57 6.51
C THR A 161 3.67 16.25 7.28
N ILE A 162 2.66 15.74 6.58
CA ILE A 162 1.44 15.26 7.23
C ILE A 162 1.55 13.76 7.43
N SER A 163 1.45 13.32 8.67
CA SER A 163 1.45 11.91 9.05
C SER A 163 0.08 11.49 9.56
N PHE A 164 -0.21 10.21 9.46
CA PHE A 164 -1.48 9.62 9.85
C PHE A 164 -1.25 8.43 10.79
N LEU A 165 -2.04 8.37 11.86
CA LEU A 165 -2.14 7.20 12.73
C LEU A 165 -3.59 6.78 12.83
N LEU A 166 -3.81 5.48 12.94
CA LEU A 166 -5.12 4.88 13.20
C LEU A 166 -4.99 3.99 14.41
N ASP A 167 -5.76 4.28 15.43
CA ASP A 167 -5.86 3.46 16.63
C ASP A 167 -7.24 3.59 17.27
N LYS A 168 -7.54 2.74 18.24
CA LYS A 168 -8.73 2.88 19.08
C LYS A 168 -8.29 3.17 20.51
N GLN A 169 -8.45 4.42 20.91
CA GLN A 169 -8.20 4.89 22.26
C GLN A 169 -9.42 4.70 23.14
N GLU A 170 -9.23 4.39 24.43
CA GLU A 170 -10.33 4.17 25.39
C GLU A 170 -11.32 5.34 25.49
N LYS A 171 -10.84 6.58 25.30
CA LYS A 171 -11.68 7.78 25.36
C LYS A 171 -12.64 7.94 24.18
N PHE A 172 -12.47 7.16 23.09
CA PHE A 172 -13.31 7.22 21.90
C PHE A 172 -14.08 5.92 21.68
N THR A 173 -15.32 6.03 21.25
CA THR A 173 -16.18 4.86 20.98
C THR A 173 -15.67 4.05 19.78
N ASN A 174 -15.26 4.73 18.72
CA ASN A 174 -14.77 4.15 17.48
C ASN A 174 -13.25 4.32 17.34
N PRO A 175 -12.59 3.58 16.44
CA PRO A 175 -11.22 3.91 16.05
C PRO A 175 -11.16 5.31 15.44
N SER A 176 -10.02 5.97 15.57
CA SER A 176 -9.84 7.33 15.10
C SER A 176 -8.59 7.48 14.24
N TRP A 177 -8.70 8.26 13.18
CA TRP A 177 -7.55 8.81 12.48
C TRP A 177 -6.99 9.99 13.29
N ARG A 178 -5.73 9.94 13.64
CA ARG A 178 -4.96 11.07 14.11
C ARG A 178 -4.20 11.66 12.94
N VAL A 179 -4.62 12.85 12.50
CA VAL A 179 -3.92 13.65 11.49
C VAL A 179 -2.88 14.49 12.22
N VAL A 180 -1.63 14.37 11.82
CA VAL A 180 -0.48 14.95 12.52
C VAL A 180 0.23 15.90 11.57
N TRP A 181 0.36 17.17 11.95
CA TRP A 181 1.19 18.15 11.23
C TRP A 181 2.64 18.02 11.73
N GLY A 182 3.39 17.09 11.14
CA GLY A 182 4.74 16.72 11.48
C GLY A 182 5.09 15.30 11.07
N GLU A 183 6.33 14.91 11.21
CA GLU A 183 6.79 13.55 10.87
C GLU A 183 6.32 12.49 11.88
N SER A 184 6.15 12.89 13.13
CA SER A 184 5.70 11.99 14.19
C SER A 184 4.89 12.73 15.25
N VAL A 185 4.12 11.97 16.03
CA VAL A 185 3.33 12.48 17.16
C VAL A 185 4.21 13.17 18.21
N GLY A 186 5.43 12.66 18.42
CA GLY A 186 6.34 13.16 19.44
C GLY A 186 7.01 14.50 19.09
N THR A 187 7.02 14.85 17.80
CA THR A 187 7.67 16.08 17.29
C THR A 187 6.67 17.10 16.73
N ALA A 188 5.40 16.71 16.59
CA ALA A 188 4.37 17.57 16.02
C ALA A 188 3.85 18.58 17.04
N GLY A 189 3.74 19.84 16.62
CA GLY A 189 3.08 20.90 17.41
C GLY A 189 1.55 20.86 17.34
N LEU A 190 0.98 20.10 16.40
CA LEU A 190 -0.47 20.02 16.16
C LEU A 190 -0.88 18.64 15.70
N SER A 191 -1.97 18.11 16.23
CA SER A 191 -2.67 16.96 15.69
C SER A 191 -4.17 17.03 15.95
N ALA A 192 -4.98 16.37 15.10
CA ALA A 192 -6.41 16.30 15.22
C ALA A 192 -6.90 14.86 15.13
N TYR A 193 -7.89 14.50 15.94
CA TYR A 193 -8.55 13.21 15.92
C TYR A 193 -9.88 13.28 15.15
N ILE A 194 -10.05 12.37 14.22
CA ILE A 194 -11.25 12.22 13.39
C ILE A 194 -11.76 10.79 13.55
N ASP A 195 -13.02 10.64 13.85
CA ASP A 195 -13.68 9.32 13.95
C ASP A 195 -13.55 8.59 12.61
N ALA A 196 -12.92 7.43 12.61
CA ALA A 196 -12.68 6.65 11.40
C ALA A 196 -13.93 5.94 10.87
N SER A 197 -15.03 5.92 11.65
CA SER A 197 -16.31 5.34 11.23
C SER A 197 -17.27 6.38 10.68
N THR A 198 -17.29 7.59 11.26
CA THR A 198 -18.29 8.64 10.95
C THR A 198 -17.69 9.83 10.20
N GLY A 199 -16.40 10.09 10.33
CA GLY A 199 -15.72 11.27 9.79
C GLY A 199 -15.88 12.52 10.67
N GLU A 200 -16.45 12.37 11.85
CA GLU A 200 -16.62 13.48 12.79
C GLU A 200 -15.31 13.89 13.44
N TYR A 201 -15.15 15.18 13.64
CA TYR A 201 -14.03 15.72 14.41
C TYR A 201 -14.23 15.43 15.90
N LEU A 202 -13.20 14.90 16.54
CA LEU A 202 -13.24 14.50 17.95
C LEU A 202 -12.49 15.46 18.86
N ALA A 203 -11.23 15.80 18.52
CA ALA A 203 -10.38 16.63 19.36
C ALA A 203 -9.15 17.16 18.60
N THR A 204 -8.57 18.26 19.12
CA THR A 204 -7.22 18.72 18.75
C THR A 204 -6.26 18.50 19.92
N MET A 205 -4.99 18.23 19.61
CA MET A 205 -3.89 18.21 20.58
C MET A 205 -2.74 19.07 20.07
N HIS A 206 -2.14 19.79 20.98
CA HIS A 206 -0.96 20.66 20.80
C HIS A 206 0.24 20.06 21.53
#